data_7f4eb20b1cf83d02e8d49af41f63c504
#
_entry.id   7f4eb20b1cf83d02e8d49af41f63c504
#
_cell.length_a   1.000
_cell.length_b   1.000
_cell.length_c   1.000
_cell.angle_alpha   90.00
_cell.angle_beta   90.00
_cell.angle_gamma   90.00
#
_symmetry.space_group_name_H-M   'P 1'
#
loop_
_entity.id
_entity.type
_entity.pdbx_description
1 polymer ?
#
loop_
_entity_poly.entity_id
_entity_poly.type
_entity_poly.pdbx_seq_one_letter_code
_entity_poly.pdbx_strand_id
1 'polypeptide(L)'
;MKLVYKSNIEESSIILTNFNCGPAQKLLSDHGYYKILWAKEHDCQITVDGYKVDLKRNQVLFSTTLNVLEISKKSGIIAIVFNREFYCIRDHDHEVSCNGILFFGSSHPPIITLSEKDVESFEAMFTIFKEEFETKDHVQGEMLRAMLKRLLIKSSRFVKEMKNVHTLPNNQFDILRKFYILVEQHYKEKHKVSDYAELLFKSPKTLSNVFKKAKYPTPLSIINDRIILEAKRLLLFSNKSAEQITYELGYNESAHFSKFFKSHCKLPPMEFRIQKRNKKSQLDVV
;
A
#
# COMPACT_ATOMS: atom_id res chain seq x y z
N MET A 1 -20.87 9.05 5.72
CA MET A 1 -20.69 8.11 6.84
C MET A 1 -19.23 8.09 7.23
N LYS A 2 -18.92 8.09 8.53
CA LYS A 2 -17.56 7.89 9.06
C LYS A 2 -17.70 7.22 10.43
N LEU A 3 -17.36 5.93 10.51
CA LEU A 3 -17.30 5.15 11.74
C LEU A 3 -15.82 4.95 12.09
N VAL A 4 -15.47 5.10 13.37
CA VAL A 4 -14.07 5.14 13.81
C VAL A 4 -13.91 4.26 15.05
N TYR A 5 -12.95 3.37 15.00
CA TYR A 5 -12.37 2.72 16.16
C TYR A 5 -10.97 3.28 16.39
N LYS A 6 -10.67 3.64 17.64
CA LYS A 6 -9.33 4.06 18.08
C LYS A 6 -9.01 3.44 19.43
N SER A 7 -7.81 2.92 19.55
CA SER A 7 -7.22 2.57 20.85
C SER A 7 -6.21 3.67 21.24
N ASN A 8 -6.44 4.28 22.40
CA ASN A 8 -5.52 5.30 22.93
C ASN A 8 -4.21 4.71 23.47
N ILE A 9 -4.20 3.41 23.80
CA ILE A 9 -3.01 2.73 24.34
C ILE A 9 -2.03 2.40 23.22
N GLU A 10 -2.54 1.97 22.06
CA GLU A 10 -1.74 1.50 20.94
C GLU A 10 -1.64 2.52 19.80
N GLU A 11 -2.27 3.68 19.92
CA GLU A 11 -2.45 4.65 18.82
C GLU A 11 -3.06 4.01 17.56
N SER A 12 -3.69 2.84 17.72
CA SER A 12 -4.24 2.06 16.63
C SER A 12 -5.59 2.60 16.17
N SER A 13 -5.81 2.63 14.87
CA SER A 13 -7.04 3.19 14.30
C SER A 13 -7.48 2.45 13.04
N ILE A 14 -8.77 2.13 12.97
CA ILE A 14 -9.46 1.70 11.74
C ILE A 14 -10.74 2.52 11.56
N ILE A 15 -11.04 2.84 10.32
CA ILE A 15 -12.12 3.76 9.94
C ILE A 15 -12.89 3.15 8.76
N LEU A 16 -14.22 3.09 8.88
CA LEU A 16 -15.12 2.80 7.76
C LEU A 16 -15.75 4.12 7.30
N THR A 17 -15.64 4.46 6.01
CA THR A 17 -16.11 5.73 5.49
C THR A 17 -16.53 5.67 4.02
N ASN A 18 -17.36 6.63 3.60
CA ASN A 18 -17.69 6.88 2.20
C ASN A 18 -17.14 8.23 1.69
N PHE A 19 -16.25 8.87 2.42
CA PHE A 19 -15.63 10.16 2.11
C PHE A 19 -16.56 11.34 1.85
N ASN A 20 -17.84 11.24 2.20
CA ASN A 20 -18.82 12.30 1.93
C ASN A 20 -18.75 13.47 2.93
N CYS A 21 -17.88 13.43 3.92
CA CYS A 21 -17.68 14.52 4.90
C CYS A 21 -16.24 15.01 4.89
N GLY A 22 -16.04 16.31 5.20
CA GLY A 22 -14.73 16.94 5.18
C GLY A 22 -13.65 16.21 6.02
N PRO A 23 -13.95 15.79 7.27
CA PRO A 23 -12.97 15.04 8.07
C PRO A 23 -12.59 13.67 7.49
N ALA A 24 -13.45 13.05 6.69
CA ALA A 24 -13.12 11.80 6.01
C ALA A 24 -12.28 12.06 4.75
N GLN A 25 -12.51 13.15 4.04
CA GLN A 25 -11.72 13.50 2.86
C GLN A 25 -10.25 13.79 3.20
N LYS A 26 -9.95 14.32 4.38
CA LYS A 26 -8.57 14.52 4.84
C LYS A 26 -7.79 13.20 4.93
N LEU A 27 -8.47 12.07 5.12
CA LEU A 27 -7.82 10.75 5.15
C LEU A 27 -7.27 10.33 3.79
N LEU A 28 -7.78 10.88 2.69
CA LEU A 28 -7.31 10.53 1.34
C LEU A 28 -5.85 10.90 1.11
N SER A 29 -5.44 12.06 1.64
CA SER A 29 -4.05 12.55 1.58
C SER A 29 -3.24 12.23 2.85
N ASP A 30 -3.84 11.57 3.84
CA ASP A 30 -3.16 11.22 5.08
C ASP A 30 -2.22 10.02 4.85
N HIS A 31 -0.94 10.25 5.09
CA HIS A 31 0.12 9.28 4.90
C HIS A 31 0.32 8.30 6.08
N GLY A 32 -0.47 8.44 7.13
CA GLY A 32 -0.49 7.49 8.25
C GLY A 32 -1.32 6.24 7.95
N TYR A 33 -2.10 6.22 6.85
CA TYR A 33 -3.13 5.23 6.65
C TYR A 33 -3.00 4.46 5.33
N TYR A 34 -3.22 3.15 5.40
CA TYR A 34 -3.57 2.29 4.28
C TYR A 34 -5.05 2.47 3.95
N LYS A 35 -5.41 2.35 2.67
CA LYS A 35 -6.77 2.60 2.22
C LYS A 35 -7.23 1.50 1.27
N ILE A 36 -8.38 0.91 1.55
CA ILE A 36 -9.08 -0.06 0.70
C ILE A 36 -10.35 0.62 0.23
N LEU A 37 -10.44 0.94 -1.06
CA LEU A 37 -11.54 1.67 -1.66
C LEU A 37 -12.34 0.76 -2.57
N TRP A 38 -13.62 0.62 -2.33
CA TRP A 38 -14.55 -0.13 -3.17
C TRP A 38 -15.54 0.79 -3.85
N ALA A 39 -15.52 0.83 -5.21
CA ALA A 39 -16.53 1.49 -6.02
C ALA A 39 -17.81 0.65 -6.01
N LYS A 40 -18.68 0.88 -5.00
CA LYS A 40 -19.85 0.04 -4.74
C LYS A 40 -21.01 0.41 -5.62
N GLU A 41 -21.33 1.70 -5.76
CA GLU A 41 -22.58 2.16 -6.33
C GLU A 41 -22.49 2.37 -7.86
N HIS A 42 -21.44 3.00 -8.32
CA HIS A 42 -21.23 3.35 -9.74
C HIS A 42 -19.74 3.54 -10.06
N ASP A 43 -19.45 3.67 -11.36
CA ASP A 43 -18.13 4.04 -11.85
C ASP A 43 -17.72 5.41 -11.29
N CYS A 44 -16.46 5.57 -10.92
CA CYS A 44 -15.94 6.85 -10.45
C CYS A 44 -14.52 7.09 -10.95
N GLN A 45 -14.17 8.36 -11.14
CA GLN A 45 -12.81 8.77 -11.40
C GLN A 45 -12.16 9.21 -10.10
N ILE A 46 -10.99 8.67 -9.83
CA ILE A 46 -10.13 9.05 -8.70
C ILE A 46 -8.78 9.54 -9.22
N THR A 47 -8.12 10.38 -8.47
CA THR A 47 -6.73 10.76 -8.76
C THR A 47 -5.82 10.06 -7.77
N VAL A 48 -4.78 9.41 -8.25
CA VAL A 48 -3.75 8.75 -7.44
C VAL A 48 -2.41 9.39 -7.78
N ASP A 49 -1.78 10.07 -6.84
CA ASP A 49 -0.49 10.77 -7.03
C ASP A 49 -0.49 11.73 -8.23
N GLY A 50 -1.63 12.33 -8.54
CA GLY A 50 -1.84 13.25 -9.66
C GLY A 50 -2.25 12.57 -10.97
N TYR A 51 -2.35 11.23 -11.03
CA TYR A 51 -2.80 10.49 -12.20
C TYR A 51 -4.27 10.10 -12.07
N LYS A 52 -5.04 10.29 -13.14
CA LYS A 52 -6.44 9.87 -13.18
C LYS A 52 -6.55 8.36 -13.34
N VAL A 53 -7.39 7.75 -12.52
CA VAL A 53 -7.71 6.33 -12.52
C VAL A 53 -9.23 6.17 -12.60
N ASP A 54 -9.71 5.51 -13.63
CA ASP A 54 -11.12 5.18 -13.76
C ASP A 54 -11.39 3.88 -13.01
N LEU A 55 -12.05 3.99 -11.86
CA LEU A 55 -12.45 2.87 -11.04
C LEU A 55 -13.89 2.49 -11.38
N LYS A 56 -14.06 1.30 -11.96
CA LYS A 56 -15.36 0.80 -12.38
C LYS A 56 -16.16 0.29 -11.18
N ARG A 57 -17.48 0.26 -11.31
CA ARG A 57 -18.34 -0.38 -10.32
C ARG A 57 -17.85 -1.80 -10.02
N ASN A 58 -17.93 -2.19 -8.77
CA ASN A 58 -17.44 -3.48 -8.25
C ASN A 58 -15.92 -3.69 -8.34
N GLN A 59 -15.15 -2.62 -8.54
CA GLN A 59 -13.70 -2.65 -8.41
C GLN A 59 -13.26 -2.17 -7.03
N VAL A 60 -12.18 -2.80 -6.53
CA VAL A 60 -11.56 -2.45 -5.25
C VAL A 60 -10.11 -2.05 -5.49
N LEU A 61 -9.73 -0.87 -5.04
CA LEU A 61 -8.39 -0.31 -5.11
C LEU A 61 -7.73 -0.38 -3.73
N PHE A 62 -6.46 -0.79 -3.70
CA PHE A 62 -5.63 -0.86 -2.49
C PHE A 62 -4.54 0.20 -2.56
N SER A 63 -4.53 1.12 -1.60
CA SER A 63 -3.60 2.24 -1.56
C SER A 63 -2.75 2.19 -0.30
N THR A 64 -1.47 2.46 -0.46
CA THR A 64 -0.50 2.51 0.63
C THR A 64 -0.56 3.85 1.37
N THR A 65 0.19 3.94 2.47
CA THR A 65 0.41 5.18 3.22
C THR A 65 1.06 6.30 2.41
N LEU A 66 1.59 6.01 1.23
CA LEU A 66 2.36 6.95 0.41
C LEU A 66 1.55 7.57 -0.71
N ASN A 67 0.46 6.92 -1.11
CA ASN A 67 -0.36 7.45 -2.16
C ASN A 67 -1.23 8.61 -1.65
N VAL A 68 -1.24 9.67 -2.39
CA VAL A 68 -2.20 10.77 -2.24
C VAL A 68 -3.38 10.49 -3.16
N LEU A 69 -4.55 10.38 -2.57
CA LEU A 69 -5.78 10.16 -3.29
C LEU A 69 -6.64 11.41 -3.29
N GLU A 70 -7.32 11.66 -4.41
CA GLU A 70 -8.35 12.68 -4.53
C GLU A 70 -9.60 12.02 -5.09
N ILE A 71 -10.72 12.22 -4.42
CA ILE A 71 -12.00 11.62 -4.78
C ILE A 71 -13.06 12.71 -4.69
N SER A 72 -13.93 12.80 -5.69
CA SER A 72 -15.08 13.72 -5.65
C SER A 72 -16.07 13.31 -4.55
N LYS A 73 -16.74 14.28 -3.98
CA LYS A 73 -17.88 14.01 -3.08
C LYS A 73 -18.95 13.23 -3.84
N LYS A 74 -19.61 12.29 -3.16
CA LYS A 74 -20.65 11.41 -3.76
C LYS A 74 -20.11 10.47 -4.83
N SER A 75 -18.91 9.95 -4.64
CA SER A 75 -18.27 9.01 -5.56
C SER A 75 -18.84 7.59 -5.52
N GLY A 76 -19.82 7.27 -4.67
CA GLY A 76 -20.32 5.90 -4.48
C GLY A 76 -19.30 4.92 -3.90
N ILE A 77 -18.18 5.45 -3.39
CA ILE A 77 -17.12 4.66 -2.77
C ILE A 77 -17.43 4.40 -1.30
N ILE A 78 -17.20 3.16 -0.86
CA ILE A 78 -17.05 2.80 0.53
C ILE A 78 -15.63 2.34 0.77
N ALA A 79 -15.03 2.71 1.92
CA ALA A 79 -13.63 2.43 2.17
C ALA A 79 -13.36 2.02 3.61
N ILE A 80 -12.38 1.13 3.78
CA ILE A 80 -11.73 0.84 5.03
C ILE A 80 -10.36 1.50 5.02
N VAL A 81 -10.09 2.28 6.05
CA VAL A 81 -8.86 3.04 6.24
C VAL A 81 -8.26 2.64 7.59
N PHE A 82 -7.00 2.23 7.63
CA PHE A 82 -6.36 1.77 8.86
C PHE A 82 -4.88 2.15 8.91
N ASN A 83 -4.36 2.38 10.12
CA ASN A 83 -2.95 2.67 10.31
C ASN A 83 -2.16 1.40 10.63
N ARG A 84 -0.84 1.53 10.63
CA ARG A 84 0.10 0.43 10.87
C ARG A 84 -0.06 -0.15 12.28
N GLU A 85 -0.33 0.68 13.26
CA GLU A 85 -0.51 0.30 14.66
C GLU A 85 -1.75 -0.58 14.83
N PHE A 86 -2.79 -0.37 14.02
CA PHE A 86 -3.97 -1.24 14.01
C PHE A 86 -3.69 -2.60 13.35
N TYR A 87 -3.04 -2.59 12.17
CA TYR A 87 -2.70 -3.80 11.45
C TYR A 87 -1.41 -3.62 10.64
N CYS A 88 -0.31 -4.17 11.17
CA CYS A 88 0.95 -4.16 10.46
C CYS A 88 0.96 -5.26 9.39
N ILE A 89 0.79 -4.85 8.13
CA ILE A 89 0.78 -5.76 6.99
C ILE A 89 2.08 -6.58 6.93
N ARG A 90 3.20 -6.00 7.31
CA ARG A 90 4.51 -6.67 7.33
C ARG A 90 4.59 -7.77 8.38
N ASP A 91 4.15 -7.49 9.60
CA ASP A 91 4.34 -8.39 10.74
C ASP A 91 3.33 -9.56 10.69
N HIS A 92 2.16 -9.33 10.06
CA HIS A 92 1.12 -10.34 9.87
C HIS A 92 1.12 -11.00 8.48
N ASP A 93 2.18 -10.79 7.70
CA ASP A 93 2.24 -11.25 6.33
C ASP A 93 2.17 -12.77 6.18
N HIS A 94 2.82 -13.51 7.09
CA HIS A 94 2.72 -14.98 7.12
C HIS A 94 1.28 -15.49 7.32
N GLU A 95 0.42 -14.69 7.95
CA GLU A 95 -0.98 -15.04 8.20
C GLU A 95 -1.88 -14.74 7.00
N VAL A 96 -1.58 -13.69 6.26
CA VAL A 96 -2.44 -13.18 5.18
C VAL A 96 -1.98 -13.65 3.81
N SER A 97 -0.75 -14.14 3.68
CA SER A 97 -0.13 -14.55 2.40
C SER A 97 -0.26 -13.51 1.28
N CYS A 98 -0.37 -12.23 1.64
CA CYS A 98 -0.60 -11.13 0.69
C CYS A 98 0.62 -10.25 0.47
N ASN A 99 1.78 -10.65 0.95
CA ASN A 99 3.10 -10.04 0.86
C ASN A 99 3.25 -9.01 -0.23
N GLY A 100 2.99 -7.80 0.08
CA GLY A 100 3.18 -6.77 -0.90
C GLY A 100 2.26 -6.83 -2.13
N ILE A 101 1.57 -7.93 -2.40
CA ILE A 101 0.71 -8.04 -3.59
C ILE A 101 -0.37 -6.94 -3.60
N LEU A 102 -0.98 -6.65 -2.46
CA LEU A 102 -2.02 -5.63 -2.34
C LEU A 102 -1.48 -4.23 -2.10
N PHE A 103 -0.32 -4.09 -1.45
CA PHE A 103 0.17 -2.79 -1.00
C PHE A 103 1.59 -2.45 -1.48
N PHE A 104 2.44 -3.45 -1.74
CA PHE A 104 3.86 -3.21 -2.01
C PHE A 104 4.33 -3.76 -3.37
N GLY A 105 3.46 -4.39 -4.14
CA GLY A 105 3.84 -5.20 -5.31
C GLY A 105 3.85 -4.48 -6.66
N SER A 106 3.47 -3.21 -6.75
CA SER A 106 3.49 -2.49 -8.02
C SER A 106 3.64 -0.98 -7.84
N SER A 107 4.15 -0.32 -8.89
CA SER A 107 4.23 1.14 -8.99
C SER A 107 2.85 1.83 -9.04
N HIS A 108 1.81 1.07 -9.29
CA HIS A 108 0.42 1.54 -9.30
C HIS A 108 -0.39 0.75 -8.29
N PRO A 109 -1.33 1.37 -7.57
CA PRO A 109 -2.23 0.68 -6.66
C PRO A 109 -2.94 -0.47 -7.38
N PRO A 110 -2.91 -1.70 -6.85
CA PRO A 110 -3.61 -2.81 -7.45
C PRO A 110 -5.12 -2.60 -7.39
N ILE A 111 -5.79 -2.95 -8.48
CA ILE A 111 -7.25 -2.92 -8.61
C ILE A 111 -7.71 -4.34 -8.88
N ILE A 112 -8.66 -4.82 -8.08
CA ILE A 112 -9.34 -6.10 -8.31
C ILE A 112 -10.76 -5.85 -8.78
N THR A 113 -11.27 -6.72 -9.65
CA THR A 113 -12.67 -6.71 -10.09
C THR A 113 -13.40 -7.86 -9.41
N LEU A 114 -14.51 -7.56 -8.76
CA LEU A 114 -15.36 -8.54 -8.08
C LEU A 114 -16.34 -9.15 -9.06
N SER A 115 -16.51 -10.47 -9.02
CA SER A 115 -17.63 -11.16 -9.65
C SER A 115 -18.94 -10.87 -8.88
N GLU A 116 -20.09 -11.16 -9.45
CA GLU A 116 -21.38 -10.97 -8.77
C GLU A 116 -21.42 -11.68 -7.42
N LYS A 117 -21.00 -12.94 -7.36
CA LYS A 117 -20.87 -13.72 -6.12
C LYS A 117 -19.92 -13.08 -5.09
N ASP A 118 -18.86 -12.42 -5.58
CA ASP A 118 -17.91 -11.77 -4.69
C ASP A 118 -18.43 -10.44 -4.18
N VAL A 119 -19.24 -9.74 -4.96
CA VAL A 119 -19.96 -8.53 -4.54
C VAL A 119 -20.85 -8.86 -3.34
N GLU A 120 -21.69 -9.91 -3.41
CA GLU A 120 -22.52 -10.34 -2.29
C GLU A 120 -21.69 -10.62 -1.03
N SER A 121 -20.56 -11.31 -1.19
CA SER A 121 -19.66 -11.60 -0.08
C SER A 121 -18.99 -10.34 0.50
N PHE A 122 -18.68 -9.34 -0.34
CA PHE A 122 -18.13 -8.06 0.10
C PHE A 122 -19.20 -7.24 0.82
N GLU A 123 -20.44 -7.21 0.31
CA GLU A 123 -21.56 -6.54 0.94
C GLU A 123 -21.83 -7.10 2.35
N ALA A 124 -21.89 -8.42 2.47
CA ALA A 124 -22.03 -9.07 3.78
C ALA A 124 -20.90 -8.69 4.74
N MET A 125 -19.64 -8.70 4.27
CA MET A 125 -18.50 -8.29 5.11
C MET A 125 -18.61 -6.83 5.55
N PHE A 126 -18.98 -5.90 4.66
CA PHE A 126 -19.11 -4.49 5.00
C PHE A 126 -20.30 -4.21 5.92
N THR A 127 -21.36 -4.99 5.81
CA THR A 127 -22.51 -4.94 6.76
C THR A 127 -22.04 -5.33 8.15
N ILE A 128 -21.36 -6.47 8.30
CA ILE A 128 -20.82 -6.92 9.58
C ILE A 128 -19.79 -5.94 10.14
N PHE A 129 -18.92 -5.35 9.28
CA PHE A 129 -18.02 -4.27 9.73
C PHE A 129 -18.78 -3.10 10.34
N LYS A 130 -19.89 -2.69 9.72
CA LYS A 130 -20.69 -1.57 10.22
C LYS A 130 -21.29 -1.89 11.58
N GLU A 131 -21.83 -3.08 11.75
CA GLU A 131 -22.37 -3.58 13.02
C GLU A 131 -21.29 -3.60 14.10
N GLU A 132 -20.10 -4.10 13.79
CA GLU A 132 -18.99 -4.18 14.73
C GLU A 132 -18.48 -2.79 15.14
N PHE A 133 -18.49 -1.80 14.26
CA PHE A 133 -18.17 -0.42 14.63
C PHE A 133 -19.16 0.21 15.62
N GLU A 134 -20.39 -0.29 15.69
CA GLU A 134 -21.42 0.15 16.62
C GLU A 134 -21.32 -0.60 17.96
N THR A 135 -20.70 -1.77 18.00
CA THR A 135 -20.42 -2.55 19.22
C THR A 135 -19.32 -1.83 20.04
N LYS A 136 -19.54 -1.71 21.35
CA LYS A 136 -18.58 -1.04 22.22
C LYS A 136 -18.25 -1.94 23.41
N ASP A 137 -17.28 -2.82 23.18
CA ASP A 137 -16.74 -3.68 24.21
C ASP A 137 -15.20 -3.74 24.14
N HIS A 138 -14.60 -4.49 25.05
CA HIS A 138 -13.14 -4.61 25.16
C HIS A 138 -12.50 -5.49 24.06
N VAL A 139 -13.29 -6.25 23.31
CA VAL A 139 -12.83 -7.14 22.23
C VAL A 139 -13.11 -6.59 20.82
N GLN A 140 -13.82 -5.47 20.71
CA GLN A 140 -14.13 -4.82 19.43
C GLN A 140 -12.92 -4.68 18.51
N GLY A 141 -11.78 -4.25 19.07
CA GLY A 141 -10.55 -4.08 18.29
C GLY A 141 -10.04 -5.38 17.67
N GLU A 142 -10.11 -6.49 18.42
CA GLU A 142 -9.71 -7.81 17.93
C GLU A 142 -10.64 -8.33 16.84
N MET A 143 -11.95 -8.14 17.02
CA MET A 143 -12.95 -8.51 16.02
C MET A 143 -12.71 -7.74 14.72
N LEU A 144 -12.53 -6.41 14.79
CA LEU A 144 -12.23 -5.58 13.60
C LEU A 144 -10.91 -6.00 12.92
N ARG A 145 -9.87 -6.41 13.69
CA ARG A 145 -8.62 -6.96 13.13
C ARG A 145 -8.87 -8.28 12.40
N ALA A 146 -9.63 -9.19 12.99
CA ALA A 146 -9.97 -10.47 12.36
C ALA A 146 -10.74 -10.29 11.04
N MET A 147 -11.68 -9.34 11.03
CA MET A 147 -12.44 -9.00 9.83
C MET A 147 -11.58 -8.36 8.75
N LEU A 148 -10.70 -7.42 9.11
CA LEU A 148 -9.73 -6.83 8.19
C LEU A 148 -8.82 -7.91 7.59
N LYS A 149 -8.30 -8.81 8.43
CA LYS A 149 -7.50 -9.94 7.99
C LYS A 149 -8.25 -10.82 6.98
N ARG A 150 -9.51 -11.15 7.23
CA ARG A 150 -10.36 -11.90 6.29
C ARG A 150 -10.51 -11.18 4.96
N LEU A 151 -10.76 -9.86 4.97
CA LEU A 151 -10.86 -9.04 3.76
C LEU A 151 -9.56 -9.06 2.96
N LEU A 152 -8.42 -8.90 3.61
CA LEU A 152 -7.10 -8.92 2.97
C LEU A 152 -6.79 -10.28 2.37
N ILE A 153 -7.06 -11.39 3.09
CA ILE A 153 -6.88 -12.74 2.57
C ILE A 153 -7.74 -12.97 1.33
N LYS A 154 -9.02 -12.61 1.38
CA LYS A 154 -9.93 -12.75 0.23
C LYS A 154 -9.43 -11.95 -0.95
N SER A 155 -9.05 -10.69 -0.74
CA SER A 155 -8.55 -9.81 -1.80
C SER A 155 -7.23 -10.31 -2.41
N SER A 156 -6.34 -10.88 -1.61
CA SER A 156 -5.09 -11.44 -2.12
C SER A 156 -5.30 -12.65 -3.04
N ARG A 157 -6.35 -13.43 -2.81
CA ARG A 157 -6.73 -14.55 -3.70
C ARG A 157 -7.13 -14.04 -5.08
N PHE A 158 -7.92 -12.96 -5.16
CA PHE A 158 -8.29 -12.35 -6.45
C PHE A 158 -7.07 -11.85 -7.24
N VAL A 159 -6.14 -11.17 -6.59
CA VAL A 159 -4.91 -10.72 -7.28
C VAL A 159 -4.10 -11.91 -7.80
N LYS A 160 -4.04 -13.01 -7.06
CA LYS A 160 -3.38 -14.24 -7.50
C LYS A 160 -4.04 -14.83 -8.73
N GLU A 161 -5.36 -14.88 -8.75
CA GLU A 161 -6.15 -15.41 -9.88
C GLU A 161 -6.01 -14.53 -11.12
N MET A 162 -6.14 -13.20 -10.97
CA MET A 162 -5.99 -12.26 -12.09
C MET A 162 -4.62 -12.31 -12.76
N LYS A 163 -3.55 -12.58 -12.01
CA LYS A 163 -2.18 -12.65 -12.53
C LYS A 163 -1.82 -14.02 -13.11
N ASN A 164 -2.78 -14.92 -13.26
CA ASN A 164 -2.51 -16.32 -13.71
C ASN A 164 -1.40 -16.99 -12.89
N VAL A 165 -1.29 -16.70 -11.62
CA VAL A 165 -0.27 -17.29 -10.73
C VAL A 165 -0.49 -18.77 -10.53
N HIS A 166 -1.68 -19.30 -10.89
CA HIS A 166 -1.98 -20.73 -10.88
C HIS A 166 -1.10 -21.57 -11.83
N THR A 167 -0.42 -20.93 -12.80
CA THR A 167 0.50 -21.64 -13.70
C THR A 167 1.92 -21.80 -13.13
N LEU A 168 2.21 -21.15 -12.00
CA LEU A 168 3.51 -21.28 -11.36
C LEU A 168 3.48 -22.44 -10.34
N PRO A 169 4.51 -23.31 -10.34
CA PRO A 169 4.71 -24.26 -9.27
C PRO A 169 4.73 -23.54 -7.90
N ASN A 170 4.19 -24.17 -6.86
CA ASN A 170 4.14 -23.60 -5.51
C ASN A 170 5.47 -23.01 -5.04
N ASN A 171 6.59 -23.66 -5.40
CA ASN A 171 7.93 -23.20 -5.06
C ASN A 171 8.32 -21.86 -5.72
N GLN A 172 7.82 -21.56 -6.92
CA GLN A 172 8.12 -20.28 -7.60
C GLN A 172 7.32 -19.13 -6.97
N PHE A 173 6.08 -19.41 -6.57
CA PHE A 173 5.29 -18.43 -5.83
C PHE A 173 5.91 -18.12 -4.46
N ASP A 174 6.43 -19.13 -3.77
CA ASP A 174 7.14 -18.96 -2.50
C ASP A 174 8.42 -18.12 -2.66
N ILE A 175 9.12 -18.22 -3.79
CA ILE A 175 10.29 -17.37 -4.09
C ILE A 175 9.87 -15.92 -4.23
N LEU A 176 8.81 -15.63 -4.99
CA LEU A 176 8.28 -14.26 -5.13
C LEU A 176 7.94 -13.68 -3.77
N ARG A 177 7.19 -14.42 -2.99
CA ARG A 177 6.78 -14.05 -1.64
C ARG A 177 7.97 -13.74 -0.75
N LYS A 178 8.92 -14.68 -0.61
CA LYS A 178 10.11 -14.50 0.22
C LYS A 178 10.94 -13.30 -0.23
N PHE A 179 11.03 -13.05 -1.55
CA PHE A 179 11.73 -11.90 -2.07
C PHE A 179 11.15 -10.58 -1.56
N TYR A 180 9.82 -10.40 -1.63
CA TYR A 180 9.17 -9.18 -1.12
C TYR A 180 9.40 -8.98 0.38
N ILE A 181 9.33 -10.05 1.18
CA ILE A 181 9.63 -10.00 2.62
C ILE A 181 11.06 -9.54 2.84
N LEU A 182 12.01 -10.14 2.14
CA LEU A 182 13.42 -9.80 2.27
C LEU A 182 13.69 -8.36 1.84
N VAL A 183 13.03 -7.87 0.80
CA VAL A 183 13.15 -6.45 0.40
C VAL A 183 12.66 -5.54 1.53
N GLU A 184 11.52 -5.84 2.14
CA GLU A 184 11.03 -5.06 3.29
C GLU A 184 11.99 -5.08 4.49
N GLN A 185 12.65 -6.19 4.72
CA GLN A 185 13.60 -6.34 5.83
C GLN A 185 14.94 -5.65 5.58
N HIS A 186 15.42 -5.65 4.33
CA HIS A 186 16.82 -5.32 4.02
C HIS A 186 17.00 -4.16 3.03
N TYR A 187 15.96 -3.48 2.56
CA TYR A 187 16.08 -2.42 1.54
C TYR A 187 17.01 -1.26 1.93
N LYS A 188 17.27 -1.07 3.22
CA LYS A 188 18.23 -0.06 3.71
C LYS A 188 19.68 -0.47 3.56
N GLU A 189 19.96 -1.77 3.44
CA GLU A 189 21.33 -2.31 3.45
C GLU A 189 21.68 -2.97 2.11
N LYS A 190 20.68 -3.54 1.42
CA LYS A 190 20.85 -4.38 0.23
C LYS A 190 20.10 -3.75 -0.95
N HIS A 191 20.87 -3.33 -1.96
CA HIS A 191 20.32 -2.61 -3.12
C HIS A 191 20.41 -3.41 -4.43
N LYS A 192 21.15 -4.53 -4.44
CA LYS A 192 21.40 -5.33 -5.64
C LYS A 192 20.56 -6.59 -5.66
N VAL A 193 20.14 -7.00 -6.84
CA VAL A 193 19.41 -8.28 -7.01
C VAL A 193 20.24 -9.48 -6.56
N SER A 194 21.58 -9.41 -6.69
CA SER A 194 22.48 -10.45 -6.18
C SER A 194 22.33 -10.71 -4.70
N ASP A 195 22.17 -9.65 -3.91
CA ASP A 195 22.12 -9.74 -2.46
C ASP A 195 20.88 -10.53 -1.99
N TYR A 196 19.76 -10.32 -2.65
CA TYR A 196 18.51 -11.04 -2.40
C TYR A 196 18.50 -12.43 -2.99
N ALA A 197 19.16 -12.62 -4.14
CA ALA A 197 19.32 -13.93 -4.74
C ALA A 197 20.12 -14.87 -3.83
N GLU A 198 21.17 -14.35 -3.19
CA GLU A 198 21.96 -15.05 -2.18
C GLU A 198 21.09 -15.46 -0.97
N LEU A 199 20.33 -14.55 -0.39
CA LEU A 199 19.41 -14.83 0.72
C LEU A 199 18.34 -15.87 0.37
N LEU A 200 18.00 -15.99 -0.89
CA LEU A 200 17.03 -16.97 -1.41
C LEU A 200 17.68 -18.29 -1.89
N PHE A 201 19.01 -18.41 -1.78
CA PHE A 201 19.78 -19.53 -2.33
C PHE A 201 19.48 -19.77 -3.82
N LYS A 202 19.43 -18.67 -4.60
CA LYS A 202 19.18 -18.68 -6.04
C LYS A 202 20.19 -17.82 -6.79
N SER A 203 20.35 -18.07 -8.10
CA SER A 203 21.09 -17.14 -8.94
C SER A 203 20.24 -15.91 -9.30
N PRO A 204 20.85 -14.71 -9.52
CA PRO A 204 20.13 -13.54 -9.99
C PRO A 204 19.32 -13.78 -11.27
N LYS A 205 19.85 -14.64 -12.17
CA LYS A 205 19.17 -15.05 -13.41
C LYS A 205 17.92 -15.88 -13.13
N THR A 206 18.02 -16.85 -12.20
CA THR A 206 16.87 -17.65 -11.77
C THR A 206 15.78 -16.77 -11.17
N LEU A 207 16.16 -15.83 -10.30
CA LEU A 207 15.26 -14.90 -9.68
C LEU A 207 14.53 -14.05 -10.73
N SER A 208 15.27 -13.42 -11.64
CA SER A 208 14.70 -12.62 -12.73
C SER A 208 13.76 -13.41 -13.63
N ASN A 209 14.08 -14.68 -13.93
CA ASN A 209 13.23 -15.55 -14.72
C ASN A 209 11.90 -15.90 -14.02
N VAL A 210 11.92 -16.11 -12.70
CA VAL A 210 10.70 -16.36 -11.91
C VAL A 210 9.78 -15.15 -12.00
N PHE A 211 10.31 -13.94 -11.82
CA PHE A 211 9.54 -12.70 -11.92
C PHE A 211 8.97 -12.48 -13.33
N LYS A 212 9.79 -12.73 -14.37
CA LYS A 212 9.35 -12.61 -15.76
C LYS A 212 8.23 -13.60 -16.09
N LYS A 213 8.35 -14.88 -15.71
CA LYS A 213 7.30 -15.88 -15.91
C LYS A 213 6.00 -15.53 -15.20
N ALA A 214 6.10 -14.98 -14.00
CA ALA A 214 4.95 -14.55 -13.22
C ALA A 214 4.35 -13.23 -13.71
N LYS A 215 4.94 -12.58 -14.73
CA LYS A 215 4.55 -11.23 -15.21
C LYS A 215 4.57 -10.17 -14.10
N TYR A 216 5.50 -10.30 -13.17
CA TYR A 216 5.75 -9.32 -12.11
C TYR A 216 6.79 -8.28 -12.57
N PRO A 217 6.85 -7.09 -11.92
CA PRO A 217 7.96 -6.16 -12.09
C PRO A 217 9.29 -6.85 -11.82
N THR A 218 10.37 -6.34 -12.40
CA THR A 218 11.69 -6.95 -12.19
C THR A 218 12.11 -6.86 -10.72
N PRO A 219 12.91 -7.82 -10.20
CA PRO A 219 13.44 -7.74 -8.85
C PRO A 219 14.10 -6.40 -8.53
N LEU A 220 14.88 -5.85 -9.46
CA LEU A 220 15.52 -4.54 -9.28
C LEU A 220 14.51 -3.40 -9.17
N SER A 221 13.45 -3.41 -9.97
CA SER A 221 12.39 -2.41 -9.88
C SER A 221 11.75 -2.42 -8.49
N ILE A 222 11.45 -3.59 -7.95
CA ILE A 222 10.82 -3.74 -6.63
C ILE A 222 11.72 -3.19 -5.52
N ILE A 223 13.03 -3.49 -5.56
CA ILE A 223 13.99 -2.95 -4.61
C ILE A 223 14.01 -1.42 -4.70
N ASN A 224 14.16 -0.89 -5.92
CA ASN A 224 14.23 0.55 -6.17
C ASN A 224 12.95 1.27 -5.73
N ASP A 225 11.80 0.72 -6.07
CA ASP A 225 10.48 1.27 -5.70
C ASP A 225 10.35 1.34 -4.17
N ARG A 226 10.84 0.32 -3.45
CA ARG A 226 10.82 0.32 -1.99
C ARG A 226 11.72 1.38 -1.37
N ILE A 227 12.93 1.55 -1.91
CA ILE A 227 13.88 2.58 -1.46
C ILE A 227 13.31 3.98 -1.73
N ILE A 228 12.79 4.22 -2.93
CA ILE A 228 12.17 5.50 -3.31
C ILE A 228 10.98 5.82 -2.40
N LEU A 229 10.21 4.83 -2.08
CA LEU A 229 9.07 4.92 -1.18
C LEU A 229 9.50 5.48 0.18
N GLU A 230 10.50 4.86 0.80
CA GLU A 230 11.03 5.30 2.10
C GLU A 230 11.69 6.67 1.99
N ALA A 231 12.43 6.94 0.91
CA ALA A 231 13.03 8.24 0.65
C ALA A 231 11.97 9.36 0.63
N LYS A 232 10.87 9.15 -0.08
CA LYS A 232 9.74 10.10 -0.11
C LYS A 232 9.15 10.31 1.28
N ARG A 233 8.95 9.23 2.06
CA ARG A 233 8.44 9.30 3.43
C ARG A 233 9.36 10.14 4.31
N LEU A 234 10.66 9.87 4.31
CA LEU A 234 11.64 10.61 5.10
C LEU A 234 11.71 12.09 4.67
N LEU A 235 11.67 12.37 3.37
CA LEU A 235 11.67 13.74 2.86
C LEU A 235 10.44 14.53 3.29
N LEU A 236 9.27 13.91 3.32
CA LEU A 236 8.01 14.60 3.61
C LEU A 236 7.71 14.72 5.11
N PHE A 237 8.06 13.70 5.89
CA PHE A 237 7.59 13.55 7.27
C PHE A 237 8.71 13.58 8.33
N SER A 238 9.96 13.81 7.93
CA SER A 238 11.03 14.04 8.87
C SER A 238 11.73 15.37 8.60
N ASN A 239 12.46 15.86 9.62
CA ASN A 239 13.31 17.04 9.49
C ASN A 239 14.76 16.66 9.12
N LYS A 240 15.01 15.39 8.75
CA LYS A 240 16.34 14.92 8.37
C LYS A 240 16.85 15.65 7.14
N SER A 241 18.14 15.94 7.11
CA SER A 241 18.82 16.48 5.91
C SER A 241 18.83 15.42 4.79
N ALA A 242 19.07 15.86 3.55
CA ALA A 242 19.22 14.92 2.43
C ALA A 242 20.39 13.94 2.67
N GLU A 243 21.45 14.41 3.32
CA GLU A 243 22.60 13.60 3.68
C GLU A 243 22.25 12.53 4.72
N GLN A 244 21.53 12.91 5.79
CA GLN A 244 21.06 11.94 6.80
C GLN A 244 20.14 10.88 6.18
N ILE A 245 19.27 11.27 5.24
CA ILE A 245 18.41 10.34 4.52
C ILE A 245 19.23 9.40 3.63
N THR A 246 20.27 9.94 2.97
CA THR A 246 21.21 9.15 2.16
C THR A 246 21.81 8.00 2.97
N TYR A 247 22.40 8.32 4.13
CA TYR A 247 23.01 7.29 4.99
C TYR A 247 22.00 6.33 5.59
N GLU A 248 20.83 6.83 5.99
CA GLU A 248 19.77 5.97 6.52
C GLU A 248 19.25 4.95 5.51
N LEU A 249 19.31 5.30 4.22
CA LEU A 249 18.92 4.42 3.12
C LEU A 249 20.09 3.57 2.58
N GLY A 250 21.24 3.56 3.27
CA GLY A 250 22.38 2.72 2.93
C GLY A 250 23.22 3.19 1.76
N TYR A 251 23.12 4.45 1.37
CA TYR A 251 23.99 5.06 0.35
C TYR A 251 25.22 5.71 1.01
N ASN A 252 26.39 5.48 0.47
CA ASN A 252 27.64 6.05 0.98
C ASN A 252 27.84 7.51 0.53
N GLU A 253 27.20 7.95 -0.57
CA GLU A 253 27.39 9.27 -1.14
C GLU A 253 26.05 9.91 -1.52
N SER A 254 25.88 11.17 -1.11
CA SER A 254 24.66 11.94 -1.41
C SER A 254 24.47 12.18 -2.92
N ALA A 255 25.55 12.24 -3.69
CA ALA A 255 25.49 12.39 -5.14
C ALA A 255 24.85 11.16 -5.81
N HIS A 256 25.22 9.95 -5.37
CA HIS A 256 24.65 8.71 -5.88
C HIS A 256 23.16 8.60 -5.53
N PHE A 257 22.79 8.87 -4.28
CA PHE A 257 21.39 8.89 -3.86
C PHE A 257 20.58 9.94 -4.64
N SER A 258 21.10 11.16 -4.79
CA SER A 258 20.41 12.24 -5.50
C SER A 258 20.16 11.89 -6.98
N LYS A 259 21.14 11.28 -7.66
CA LYS A 259 21.00 10.81 -9.04
C LYS A 259 19.95 9.68 -9.13
N PHE A 260 20.01 8.71 -8.22
CA PHE A 260 19.05 7.62 -8.12
C PHE A 260 17.63 8.15 -7.88
N PHE A 261 17.45 9.03 -6.90
CA PHE A 261 16.15 9.61 -6.58
C PHE A 261 15.59 10.42 -7.76
N LYS A 262 16.43 11.29 -8.40
CA LYS A 262 16.02 12.10 -9.55
C LYS A 262 15.61 11.24 -10.75
N SER A 263 16.27 10.12 -11.00
CA SER A 263 15.90 9.22 -12.11
C SER A 263 14.49 8.64 -11.96
N HIS A 264 14.04 8.40 -10.73
CA HIS A 264 12.72 7.83 -10.43
C HIS A 264 11.63 8.89 -10.19
N CYS A 265 11.99 10.01 -9.54
CA CYS A 265 11.04 11.05 -9.14
C CYS A 265 11.04 12.29 -10.02
N LYS A 266 11.95 12.37 -11.04
CA LYS A 266 12.16 13.51 -11.96
C LYS A 266 12.66 14.78 -11.29
N LEU A 267 12.72 14.83 -9.97
CA LEU A 267 13.21 15.95 -9.17
C LEU A 267 14.29 15.48 -8.19
N PRO A 268 15.29 16.32 -7.89
CA PRO A 268 16.22 16.06 -6.80
C PRO A 268 15.51 15.98 -5.45
N PRO A 269 16.08 15.30 -4.43
CA PRO A 269 15.41 15.08 -3.14
C PRO A 269 14.91 16.37 -2.45
N MET A 270 15.73 17.41 -2.39
CA MET A 270 15.35 18.65 -1.71
C MET A 270 14.32 19.46 -2.49
N GLU A 271 14.40 19.51 -3.80
CA GLU A 271 13.37 20.13 -4.64
C GLU A 271 12.05 19.41 -4.51
N PHE A 272 12.06 18.08 -4.47
CA PHE A 272 10.88 17.27 -4.20
C PHE A 272 10.25 17.62 -2.84
N ARG A 273 11.05 17.75 -1.78
CA ARG A 273 10.60 18.17 -0.45
C ARG A 273 9.90 19.52 -0.49
N ILE A 274 10.56 20.53 -1.07
CA ILE A 274 10.05 21.91 -1.13
C ILE A 274 8.74 21.95 -1.92
N GLN A 275 8.71 21.37 -3.10
CA GLN A 275 7.53 21.39 -3.97
C GLN A 275 6.32 20.72 -3.31
N LYS A 276 6.52 19.61 -2.61
CA LYS A 276 5.42 18.87 -1.96
C LYS A 276 4.97 19.53 -0.66
N ARG A 277 5.88 20.12 0.13
CA ARG A 277 5.52 20.85 1.35
C ARG A 277 4.77 22.15 1.02
N ASN A 278 5.17 22.89 -0.02
CA ASN A 278 4.48 24.12 -0.44
C ASN A 278 3.06 23.83 -0.95
N LYS A 279 2.86 22.72 -1.69
CA LYS A 279 1.50 22.29 -2.07
C LYS A 279 0.62 21.94 -0.87
N LYS A 280 1.20 21.43 0.22
CA LYS A 280 0.46 21.13 1.45
C LYS A 280 0.03 22.41 2.17
N SER A 281 0.92 23.40 2.27
CA SER A 281 0.61 24.70 2.91
C SER A 281 -0.50 25.47 2.19
N GLN A 282 -0.59 25.34 0.86
CA GLN A 282 -1.65 25.99 0.07
C GLN A 282 -3.02 25.30 0.23
N LEU A 283 -3.04 24.01 0.59
CA LEU A 283 -4.29 23.27 0.85
C LEU A 283 -4.79 23.44 2.30
N ASP A 284 -3.91 23.82 3.22
CA ASP A 284 -4.25 24.06 4.63
C ASP A 284 -4.76 25.51 4.88
N VAL A 285 -4.74 26.40 3.87
CA VAL A 285 -5.14 27.82 3.93
C VAL A 285 -6.51 28.07 3.25
N VAL A 286 -7.14 27.07 2.68
CA VAL A 286 -8.50 27.10 2.11
C VAL A 286 -9.39 26.14 2.90
#